data_d330ca9bebae030443a4b244d66db073
#
_entry.id   d330ca9bebae030443a4b244d66db073
#
_cell.length_a   1.000
_cell.length_b   1.000
_cell.length_c   1.000
_cell.angle_alpha   90.00
_cell.angle_beta   90.00
_cell.angle_gamma   90.00
#
_symmetry.space_group_name_H-M   'P 1'
#
loop_
_entity.id
_entity.type
_entity.pdbx_description
1 polymer ?
#
loop_
_entity_poly.entity_id
_entity_poly.type
_entity_poly.pdbx_seq_one_letter_code
_entity_poly.pdbx_strand_id
1 'polypeptide(L)'
;TRGQIMKITPTKIPRVIGRKGSMISMIKQETGCHIILGLNGVVLVTGKTLEDEELAMIAIHKIDEESHTSGLTDRISKMMKEEKTKREKSENEPKN
;
A
#
# COMPACT_ATOMS: atom_id res chain seq x y z
N THR A 1 -14.43 -4.07 9.74
CA THR A 1 -13.21 -3.28 9.86
C THR A 1 -13.49 -1.81 9.59
N ARG A 2 -12.96 -0.96 10.42
CA ARG A 2 -13.26 0.48 10.34
C ARG A 2 -12.35 1.25 9.42
N GLY A 3 -11.30 0.63 8.95
CA GLY A 3 -10.32 1.31 8.12
C GLY A 3 -9.30 2.06 8.93
N GLN A 4 -8.25 2.48 8.24
CA GLN A 4 -7.14 3.22 8.82
C GLN A 4 -6.99 4.55 8.12
N ILE A 5 -6.60 5.57 8.85
CA ILE A 5 -6.37 6.90 8.30
C ILE A 5 -4.89 7.21 8.44
N MET A 6 -4.28 7.69 7.36
CA MET A 6 -2.90 8.15 7.41
C MET A 6 -2.78 9.47 6.67
N LYS A 7 -1.69 10.16 6.90
CA LYS A 7 -1.41 11.40 6.19
C LYS A 7 -0.11 11.26 5.41
N ILE A 8 -0.14 11.82 4.20
CA ILE A 8 1.08 11.93 3.39
C ILE A 8 1.22 13.38 2.95
N THR A 9 2.39 13.72 2.43
CA THR A 9 2.61 15.05 1.88
C THR A 9 1.68 15.27 0.69
N PRO A 10 0.83 16.31 0.68
CA PRO A 10 -0.11 16.49 -0.42
C PRO A 10 0.53 16.53 -1.81
N THR A 11 1.73 17.07 -1.92
CA THR A 11 2.45 17.12 -3.20
C THR A 11 2.85 15.74 -3.70
N LYS A 12 2.79 14.72 -2.85
CA LYS A 12 3.14 13.35 -3.22
C LYS A 12 1.93 12.54 -3.70
N ILE A 13 0.73 13.08 -3.59
CA ILE A 13 -0.48 12.37 -4.01
C ILE A 13 -0.38 11.88 -5.47
N PRO A 14 0.10 12.70 -6.44
CA PRO A 14 0.24 12.19 -7.81
C PRO A 14 1.16 10.98 -7.93
N ARG A 15 2.15 10.87 -7.05
CA ARG A 15 3.05 9.72 -7.04
C ARG A 15 2.34 8.47 -6.55
N VAL A 16 1.49 8.62 -5.53
CA VAL A 16 0.71 7.49 -5.00
C VAL A 16 -0.29 7.01 -6.04
N ILE A 17 -0.90 7.92 -6.77
CA ILE A 17 -1.82 7.57 -7.85
C ILE A 17 -1.07 6.88 -8.99
N GLY A 18 0.07 7.42 -9.36
CA GLY A 18 0.86 6.92 -10.47
C GLY A 18 0.28 7.30 -11.83
N ARG A 19 0.98 6.93 -12.88
CA ARG A 19 0.55 7.27 -14.24
C ARG A 19 -0.77 6.57 -14.53
N LYS A 20 -1.80 7.33 -14.85
CA LYS A 20 -3.15 6.83 -15.16
C LYS A 20 -3.73 5.96 -14.05
N GLY A 21 -3.31 6.20 -12.81
CA GLY A 21 -3.79 5.45 -11.67
C GLY A 21 -3.15 4.09 -11.49
N SER A 22 -2.04 3.81 -12.17
CA SER A 22 -1.42 2.49 -12.15
C SER A 22 -0.88 2.08 -10.77
N MET A 23 -0.29 3.02 -10.04
CA MET A 23 0.27 2.72 -8.74
C MET A 23 -0.83 2.39 -7.72
N ILE A 24 -1.85 3.25 -7.65
CA ILE A 24 -2.93 3.03 -6.70
C ILE A 24 -3.73 1.77 -7.04
N SER A 25 -3.92 1.48 -8.33
CA SER A 25 -4.59 0.26 -8.77
C SER A 25 -3.82 -0.98 -8.33
N MET A 26 -2.50 -0.95 -8.48
CA MET A 26 -1.65 -2.05 -8.05
C MET A 26 -1.78 -2.30 -6.55
N ILE A 27 -1.74 -1.24 -5.75
CA ILE A 27 -1.86 -1.37 -4.30
C ILE A 27 -3.23 -1.97 -3.93
N LYS A 28 -4.30 -1.49 -4.56
CA LYS A 28 -5.63 -2.02 -4.32
C LYS A 28 -5.73 -3.50 -4.66
N GLN A 29 -5.15 -3.91 -5.79
CA GLN A 29 -5.18 -5.30 -6.22
C GLN A 29 -4.37 -6.21 -5.29
N GLU A 30 -3.18 -5.76 -4.91
CA GLU A 30 -2.29 -6.57 -4.08
C GLU A 30 -2.81 -6.71 -2.64
N THR A 31 -3.50 -5.71 -2.14
CA THR A 31 -3.98 -5.72 -0.75
C THR A 31 -5.47 -6.03 -0.62
N GLY A 32 -6.22 -5.88 -1.71
CA GLY A 32 -7.66 -6.00 -1.64
C GLY A 32 -8.34 -4.88 -0.88
N CYS A 33 -7.62 -3.78 -0.65
CA CYS A 33 -8.15 -2.65 0.12
C CYS A 33 -8.82 -1.61 -0.77
N HIS A 34 -9.77 -0.89 -0.17
CA HIS A 34 -10.28 0.35 -0.75
C HIS A 34 -9.41 1.49 -0.24
N ILE A 35 -9.01 2.37 -1.13
CA ILE A 35 -8.12 3.49 -0.78
C ILE A 35 -8.74 4.78 -1.31
N ILE A 36 -8.95 5.74 -0.44
CA ILE A 36 -9.49 7.04 -0.79
C ILE A 36 -8.44 8.10 -0.49
N LEU A 37 -8.11 8.89 -1.49
CA LEU A 37 -7.10 9.94 -1.38
C LEU A 37 -7.76 11.30 -1.32
N GLY A 38 -7.54 12.02 -0.25
CA GLY A 38 -8.01 13.39 -0.12
C GLY A 38 -6.95 14.38 -0.60
N LEU A 39 -7.40 15.50 -1.13
CA LEU A 39 -6.49 16.52 -1.64
C LEU A 39 -5.58 17.12 -0.57
N ASN A 40 -5.98 17.02 0.68
CA ASN A 40 -5.20 17.53 1.81
C ASN A 40 -4.15 16.53 2.32
N GLY A 41 -3.94 15.43 1.61
CA GLY A 41 -2.97 14.42 2.00
C GLY A 41 -3.50 13.37 2.96
N VAL A 42 -4.77 13.42 3.29
CA VAL A 42 -5.38 12.38 4.14
C VAL A 42 -5.74 11.18 3.28
N VAL A 43 -5.35 10.00 3.73
CA VAL A 43 -5.60 8.75 3.01
C VAL A 43 -6.41 7.83 3.91
N LEU A 44 -7.53 7.35 3.39
CA LEU A 44 -8.36 6.37 4.10
C LEU A 44 -8.15 5.00 3.44
N VAL A 45 -7.76 4.03 4.24
CA VAL A 45 -7.51 2.66 3.77
C VAL A 45 -8.46 1.72 4.49
N THR A 46 -9.25 0.97 3.74
CA THR A 46 -10.21 0.02 4.29
C THR A 46 -10.01 -1.34 3.63
N GLY A 47 -9.76 -2.35 4.43
CA GLY A 47 -9.56 -3.71 3.95
C GLY A 47 -10.36 -4.72 4.74
N LYS A 48 -10.28 -5.96 4.35
CA LYS A 48 -10.97 -7.05 5.04
C LYS A 48 -10.34 -7.37 6.37
N THR A 49 -9.03 -7.21 6.47
CA THR A 49 -8.29 -7.49 7.70
C THR A 49 -7.37 -6.32 8.01
N LEU A 50 -6.95 -6.24 9.26
CA LEU A 50 -5.98 -5.23 9.68
C LEU A 50 -4.66 -5.43 8.94
N GLU A 51 -4.26 -6.68 8.71
CA GLU A 51 -3.02 -6.97 7.99
C GLU A 51 -3.04 -6.41 6.57
N ASP A 52 -4.16 -6.53 5.87
CA ASP A 52 -4.31 -5.98 4.52
C ASP A 52 -4.20 -4.46 4.56
N GLU A 53 -4.85 -3.84 5.54
CA GLU A 53 -4.79 -2.39 5.70
C GLU A 53 -3.38 -1.92 5.99
N GLU A 54 -2.66 -2.64 6.85
CA GLU A 54 -1.28 -2.30 7.18
C GLU A 54 -0.37 -2.41 5.96
N LEU A 55 -0.56 -3.45 5.14
CA LEU A 55 0.24 -3.62 3.94
C LEU A 55 0.05 -2.45 2.97
N ALA A 56 -1.19 -2.03 2.78
CA ALA A 56 -1.49 -0.88 1.93
C ALA A 56 -0.86 0.39 2.48
N MET A 57 -0.93 0.59 3.80
CA MET A 57 -0.34 1.76 4.45
C MET A 57 1.18 1.77 4.31
N ILE A 58 1.82 0.62 4.47
CA ILE A 58 3.27 0.49 4.29
C ILE A 58 3.66 0.87 2.87
N ALA A 59 2.91 0.39 1.89
CA ALA A 59 3.18 0.70 0.48
C ALA A 59 3.06 2.20 0.21
N ILE A 60 2.00 2.81 0.72
CA ILE A 60 1.76 4.25 0.53
C ILE A 60 2.85 5.08 1.21
N HIS A 61 3.21 4.69 2.42
CA HIS A 61 4.28 5.38 3.16
C HIS A 61 5.62 5.29 2.43
N LYS A 62 5.91 4.13 1.88
CA LYS A 62 7.12 3.91 1.10
C LYS A 62 7.17 4.82 -0.12
N ILE A 63 6.03 4.97 -0.80
CA ILE A 63 5.93 5.86 -1.95
C ILE A 63 6.19 7.31 -1.52
N ASP A 64 5.61 7.73 -0.41
CA ASP A 64 5.80 9.07 0.12
C ASP A 64 7.29 9.34 0.41
N GLU A 65 7.97 8.39 1.02
CA GLU A 65 9.39 8.51 1.35
C GLU A 65 10.29 8.51 0.11
N GLU A 66 9.97 7.67 -0.87
CA GLU A 66 10.86 7.43 -2.01
C GLU A 66 10.35 8.03 -3.32
N SER A 67 9.46 9.00 -3.26
CA SER A 67 8.84 9.58 -4.44
C SER A 67 9.82 10.23 -5.41
N HIS A 68 11.03 10.53 -4.93
CA HIS A 68 12.07 11.16 -5.75
C HIS A 68 12.92 10.14 -6.53
N THR A 69 12.69 8.85 -6.34
CA THR A 69 13.50 7.81 -6.98
C THR A 69 12.80 7.24 -8.20
N SER A 70 13.57 6.63 -9.10
CA SER A 70 13.04 5.94 -10.26
C SER A 70 12.79 4.46 -9.94
N GLY A 71 11.99 3.79 -10.77
CA GLY A 71 11.68 2.38 -10.57
C GLY A 71 10.82 2.08 -9.35
N LEU A 72 10.14 3.08 -8.84
CA LEU A 72 9.36 2.96 -7.61
C LEU A 72 8.24 1.95 -7.73
N THR A 73 7.51 1.93 -8.84
CA THR A 73 6.40 1.00 -9.02
C THR A 73 6.86 -0.45 -8.90
N ASP A 74 7.97 -0.79 -9.54
CA ASP A 74 8.51 -2.14 -9.48
C ASP A 74 8.94 -2.51 -8.06
N ARG A 75 9.57 -1.57 -7.36
CA ARG A 75 10.01 -1.83 -5.98
C ARG A 75 8.84 -2.02 -5.03
N ILE A 76 7.80 -1.22 -5.17
CA ILE A 76 6.61 -1.35 -4.33
C ILE A 76 5.90 -2.67 -4.62
N SER A 77 5.75 -3.03 -5.89
CA SER A 77 5.13 -4.30 -6.27
C SER A 77 5.90 -5.48 -5.67
N LYS A 78 7.21 -5.45 -5.79
CA LYS A 78 8.06 -6.50 -5.25
C LYS A 78 7.94 -6.59 -3.73
N MET A 79 7.98 -5.45 -3.07
CA MET A 79 7.84 -5.40 -1.61
C MET A 79 6.53 -6.03 -1.15
N MET A 80 5.43 -5.68 -1.80
CA MET A 80 4.13 -6.21 -1.41
C MET A 80 4.04 -7.71 -1.63
N LYS A 81 4.59 -8.20 -2.72
CA LYS A 81 4.63 -9.64 -2.99
C LYS A 81 5.46 -10.39 -1.96
N GLU A 82 6.59 -9.82 -1.58
CA GLU A 82 7.44 -10.41 -0.54
C GLU A 82 6.73 -10.46 0.80
N GLU A 83 6.01 -9.41 1.17
CA GLU A 83 5.27 -9.38 2.43
C GLU A 83 4.14 -10.40 2.43
N LYS A 84 3.43 -10.55 1.32
CA LYS A 84 2.38 -11.55 1.20
C LYS A 84 2.95 -12.95 1.30
N THR A 85 4.08 -13.21 0.66
CA THR A 85 4.75 -14.51 0.74
C THR A 85 5.18 -14.83 2.16
N LYS A 86 5.71 -13.85 2.89
CA LYS A 86 6.07 -14.04 4.29
C LYS A 86 4.87 -14.42 5.14
N ARG A 87 3.73 -13.76 4.92
CA ARG A 87 2.51 -14.07 5.66
C ARG A 87 2.01 -15.47 5.35
N GLU A 88 2.00 -15.85 4.07
CA GLU A 88 1.58 -17.18 3.67
C GLU A 88 2.46 -18.27 4.26
N LYS A 89 3.78 -18.05 4.25
CA LYS A 89 4.71 -19.00 4.86
C LYS A 89 4.45 -19.15 6.36
N SER A 90 4.23 -18.03 7.04
CA SER A 90 3.97 -18.06 8.47
C SER A 90 2.69 -18.81 8.78
N GLU A 91 1.65 -18.61 7.97
CA GLU A 91 0.38 -19.30 8.16
C GLU A 91 0.47 -20.79 7.87
N ASN A 92 1.30 -21.20 6.92
CA ASN A 92 1.41 -22.57 6.46
C ASN A 92 2.48 -23.38 7.18
N GLU A 93 3.33 -22.75 7.97
CA GLU A 93 4.33 -23.46 8.73
C GLU A 93 3.71 -24.33 9.82
N PRO A 94 4.16 -25.59 9.94
CA PRO A 94 3.67 -26.43 11.03
C PRO A 94 4.08 -25.83 12.36
N LYS A 95 3.14 -25.77 13.27
CA LYS A 95 3.42 -25.33 14.63
C LYS A 95 3.88 -26.53 15.45
N ASN A 96 5.07 -26.45 15.91
CA ASN A 96 5.62 -27.52 16.75
C ASN A 96 5.43 -27.20 18.21
#